data_b5792972410838e9242a6c420a2f01d6
#
_entry.id   b5792972410838e9242a6c420a2f01d6
#
_cell.length_a   1.000
_cell.length_b   1.000
_cell.length_c   1.000
_cell.angle_alpha   90.00
_cell.angle_beta   90.00
_cell.angle_gamma   90.00
#
_symmetry.space_group_name_H-M   'P 1'
#
loop_
_entity.id
_entity.type
_entity.pdbx_description
1 polymer ?
#
loop_
_entity_poly.entity_id
_entity_poly.type
_entity_poly.pdbx_seq_one_letter_code
_entity_poly.pdbx_strand_id
1 'polypeptide(L)'
;MGYHINYKWASLGTGVIANELAQALEALGGKLYSVANRTYDKGVAFAEKYGIEKVYKEIDEVFEDPEVDIIYISTPHNTHIQYLRKALAAGKHVLCEKSITLNSEELAEAIKLAEENHVKLAEAMTIFHMPIYRKLSEIEIGRASCRERV
;
A
#
# COMPACT_ATOMS: atom_id res chain seq x y z
N MET A 1 -10.91 -17.23 -13.05
CA MET A 1 -10.66 -17.39 -11.60
C MET A 1 -10.89 -16.04 -10.95
N GLY A 2 -11.96 -15.90 -10.16
CA GLY A 2 -12.20 -14.66 -9.43
C GLY A 2 -11.24 -14.59 -8.22
N TYR A 3 -10.52 -13.51 -8.09
CA TYR A 3 -9.76 -13.23 -6.87
C TYR A 3 -10.74 -12.83 -5.79
N HIS A 4 -10.90 -13.64 -4.74
CA HIS A 4 -11.66 -13.24 -3.56
C HIS A 4 -10.75 -12.34 -2.71
N ILE A 5 -10.98 -11.02 -2.76
CA ILE A 5 -10.30 -10.08 -1.87
C ILE A 5 -11.04 -10.12 -0.53
N ASN A 6 -10.53 -10.95 0.38
CA ASN A 6 -11.11 -11.11 1.73
C ASN A 6 -10.56 -10.09 2.75
N TYR A 7 -9.60 -9.26 2.35
CA TYR A 7 -8.97 -8.28 3.22
C TYR A 7 -9.70 -6.94 3.19
N LYS A 8 -9.85 -6.32 4.36
CA LYS A 8 -10.36 -4.96 4.51
C LYS A 8 -9.23 -3.95 4.37
N TRP A 9 -9.25 -3.23 3.27
CA TRP A 9 -8.27 -2.23 2.92
C TRP A 9 -8.68 -0.84 3.42
N ALA A 10 -7.76 -0.14 4.07
CA ALA A 10 -7.90 1.28 4.38
C ALA A 10 -6.96 2.10 3.49
N SER A 11 -7.45 3.22 2.94
CA SER A 11 -6.60 4.20 2.27
C SER A 11 -6.21 5.31 3.23
N LEU A 12 -4.92 5.55 3.41
CA LEU A 12 -4.39 6.72 4.08
C LEU A 12 -3.93 7.72 3.02
N GLY A 13 -4.80 8.68 2.74
CA GLY A 13 -4.69 9.63 1.64
C GLY A 13 -5.78 9.43 0.60
N THR A 14 -6.05 10.49 -0.17
CA THR A 14 -7.14 10.55 -1.17
C THR A 14 -6.66 11.16 -2.50
N GLY A 15 -5.34 11.12 -2.73
CA GLY A 15 -4.70 11.68 -3.93
C GLY A 15 -4.94 10.84 -5.19
N VAL A 16 -4.24 11.20 -6.28
CA VAL A 16 -4.36 10.51 -7.57
C VAL A 16 -4.12 9.01 -7.43
N ILE A 17 -3.05 8.63 -6.77
CA ILE A 17 -2.66 7.22 -6.62
C ILE A 17 -3.65 6.43 -5.74
N ALA A 18 -4.26 7.06 -4.74
CA ALA A 18 -5.34 6.43 -3.97
C ALA A 18 -6.58 6.14 -4.84
N ASN A 19 -6.89 7.03 -5.80
CA ASN A 19 -7.94 6.79 -6.78
C ASN A 19 -7.61 5.60 -7.70
N GLU A 20 -6.35 5.45 -8.12
CA GLU A 20 -5.92 4.31 -8.93
C GLU A 20 -6.06 2.98 -8.18
N LEU A 21 -5.69 2.94 -6.88
CA LEU A 21 -5.91 1.75 -6.06
C LEU A 21 -7.40 1.42 -5.92
N ALA A 22 -8.24 2.42 -5.63
CA ALA A 22 -9.68 2.20 -5.50
C ALA A 22 -10.27 1.59 -6.78
N GLN A 23 -9.93 2.13 -7.96
CA GLN A 23 -10.34 1.61 -9.26
C GLN A 23 -9.80 0.19 -9.52
N ALA A 24 -8.56 -0.08 -9.14
CA ALA A 24 -7.96 -1.41 -9.31
C ALA A 24 -8.68 -2.46 -8.43
N LEU A 25 -9.04 -2.10 -7.20
CA LEU A 25 -9.82 -2.98 -6.33
C LEU A 25 -11.22 -3.25 -6.90
N GLU A 26 -11.91 -2.22 -7.40
CA GLU A 26 -13.22 -2.37 -8.06
C GLU A 26 -13.14 -3.29 -9.28
N ALA A 27 -12.11 -3.13 -10.12
CA ALA A 27 -11.89 -3.99 -11.28
C ALA A 27 -11.66 -5.47 -10.92
N LEU A 28 -11.19 -5.74 -9.70
CA LEU A 28 -11.02 -7.09 -9.14
C LEU A 28 -12.23 -7.59 -8.35
N GLY A 29 -13.33 -6.82 -8.32
CA GLY A 29 -14.56 -7.16 -7.59
C GLY A 29 -14.50 -6.89 -6.09
N GLY A 30 -13.51 -6.11 -5.64
CA GLY A 30 -13.36 -5.65 -4.26
C GLY A 30 -13.64 -4.15 -4.11
N LYS A 31 -13.47 -3.61 -2.92
CA LYS A 31 -13.53 -2.17 -2.63
C LYS A 31 -12.69 -1.83 -1.42
N LEU A 32 -12.39 -0.54 -1.26
CA LEU A 32 -11.85 -0.03 -0.01
C LEU A 32 -12.92 -0.11 1.09
N TYR A 33 -12.53 -0.53 2.28
CA TYR A 33 -13.38 -0.55 3.46
C TYR A 33 -13.44 0.83 4.11
N SER A 34 -12.30 1.50 4.24
CA SER A 34 -12.21 2.76 4.96
C SER A 34 -11.19 3.72 4.38
N VAL A 35 -11.30 4.98 4.78
CA VAL A 35 -10.37 6.04 4.38
C VAL A 35 -10.08 7.00 5.53
N ALA A 36 -8.80 7.37 5.66
CA ALA A 36 -8.33 8.45 6.50
C ALA A 36 -7.60 9.50 5.65
N ASN A 37 -7.85 10.77 5.92
CA ASN A 37 -7.18 11.87 5.25
C ASN A 37 -7.02 13.06 6.19
N ARG A 38 -5.89 13.77 6.12
CA ARG A 38 -5.63 14.95 6.94
C ARG A 38 -6.74 16.01 6.85
N THR A 39 -7.36 16.15 5.68
CA THR A 39 -8.54 17.00 5.46
C THR A 39 -9.75 16.08 5.42
N TYR A 40 -10.56 16.08 6.47
CA TYR A 40 -11.71 15.18 6.62
C TYR A 40 -12.68 15.24 5.43
N ASP A 41 -13.04 16.44 4.96
CA ASP A 41 -13.98 16.61 3.84
C ASP A 41 -13.47 15.95 2.53
N LYS A 42 -12.15 15.89 2.32
CA LYS A 42 -11.58 15.15 1.19
C LYS A 42 -11.74 13.64 1.36
N GLY A 43 -11.67 13.16 2.59
CA GLY A 43 -11.98 11.76 2.93
C GLY A 43 -13.43 11.43 2.64
N VAL A 44 -14.36 12.29 3.05
CA VAL A 44 -15.80 12.16 2.78
C VAL A 44 -16.09 12.11 1.29
N ALA A 45 -15.60 13.09 0.53
CA ALA A 45 -15.80 13.13 -0.92
C ALA A 45 -15.23 11.89 -1.65
N PHE A 46 -14.07 11.38 -1.17
CA PHE A 46 -13.48 10.16 -1.70
C PHE A 46 -14.32 8.93 -1.36
N ALA A 47 -14.87 8.87 -0.15
CA ALA A 47 -15.73 7.77 0.29
C ALA A 47 -17.05 7.75 -0.49
N GLU A 48 -17.67 8.89 -0.72
CA GLU A 48 -18.88 9.02 -1.55
C GLU A 48 -18.64 8.53 -2.99
N LYS A 49 -17.49 8.88 -3.56
CA LYS A 49 -17.11 8.49 -4.92
C LYS A 49 -16.97 6.98 -5.11
N TYR A 50 -16.44 6.27 -4.13
CA TYR A 50 -16.11 4.84 -4.22
C TYR A 50 -16.97 3.94 -3.33
N GLY A 51 -18.02 4.47 -2.71
CA GLY A 51 -18.90 3.69 -1.84
C GLY A 51 -18.18 3.11 -0.62
N ILE A 52 -17.22 3.86 -0.04
CA ILE A 52 -16.44 3.44 1.13
C ILE A 52 -17.30 3.57 2.38
N GLU A 53 -17.29 2.55 3.23
CA GLU A 53 -18.21 2.45 4.36
C GLU A 53 -17.82 3.37 5.52
N LYS A 54 -16.51 3.61 5.72
CA LYS A 54 -15.99 4.29 6.91
C LYS A 54 -15.00 5.39 6.57
N VAL A 55 -15.23 6.57 7.15
CA VAL A 55 -14.32 7.72 7.07
C VAL A 55 -13.91 8.09 8.49
N TYR A 56 -12.61 8.12 8.74
CA TYR A 56 -12.08 8.51 10.06
C TYR A 56 -11.93 10.03 10.13
N LYS A 57 -12.30 10.59 11.28
CA LYS A 57 -12.11 12.02 11.56
C LYS A 57 -10.65 12.34 11.84
N GLU A 58 -10.03 11.50 12.66
CA GLU A 58 -8.62 11.58 13.00
C GLU A 58 -7.88 10.43 12.30
N ILE A 59 -6.68 10.73 11.80
CA ILE A 59 -5.87 9.72 11.08
C ILE A 59 -5.56 8.53 11.98
N ASP A 60 -5.32 8.75 13.25
CA ASP A 60 -4.88 7.71 14.17
C ASP A 60 -5.95 6.63 14.40
N GLU A 61 -7.23 6.94 14.21
CA GLU A 61 -8.33 5.97 14.33
C GLU A 61 -8.19 4.79 13.34
N VAL A 62 -7.55 4.99 12.18
CA VAL A 62 -7.35 3.92 11.19
C VAL A 62 -6.44 2.81 11.70
N PHE A 63 -5.47 3.14 12.56
CA PHE A 63 -4.55 2.16 13.13
C PHE A 63 -5.20 1.35 14.25
N GLU A 64 -6.16 1.94 14.94
CA GLU A 64 -6.89 1.34 16.08
C GLU A 64 -8.06 0.47 15.62
N ASP A 65 -8.52 0.60 14.37
CA ASP A 65 -9.66 -0.16 13.87
C ASP A 65 -9.33 -1.65 13.68
N PRO A 66 -9.93 -2.57 14.48
CA PRO A 66 -9.65 -3.99 14.38
C PRO A 66 -10.12 -4.61 13.07
N GLU A 67 -11.03 -3.97 12.34
CA GLU A 67 -11.56 -4.44 11.07
C GLU A 67 -10.62 -4.17 9.88
N VAL A 68 -9.62 -3.30 10.05
CA VAL A 68 -8.64 -3.00 9.00
C VAL A 68 -7.54 -4.04 9.02
N ASP A 69 -7.34 -4.73 7.88
CA ASP A 69 -6.25 -5.68 7.69
C ASP A 69 -5.02 -5.03 7.05
N ILE A 70 -5.24 -4.21 6.02
CA ILE A 70 -4.18 -3.62 5.20
C ILE A 70 -4.37 -2.12 5.10
N ILE A 71 -3.30 -1.37 5.36
CA ILE A 71 -3.27 0.08 5.17
C ILE A 71 -2.43 0.42 3.93
N TYR A 72 -3.05 1.13 2.98
CA TYR A 72 -2.36 1.73 1.86
C TYR A 72 -1.96 3.15 2.19
N ILE A 73 -0.66 3.41 2.29
CA ILE A 73 -0.11 4.73 2.60
C ILE A 73 0.24 5.44 1.29
N SER A 74 -0.53 6.48 0.95
CA SER A 74 -0.36 7.31 -0.24
C SER A 74 -0.24 8.81 0.08
N THR A 75 0.34 9.10 1.22
CA THR A 75 0.61 10.44 1.73
C THR A 75 1.94 10.99 1.16
N PRO A 76 2.30 12.26 1.40
CA PRO A 76 3.61 12.78 1.02
C PRO A 76 4.77 11.96 1.63
N HIS A 77 5.87 11.74 0.87
CA HIS A 77 6.99 10.89 1.25
C HIS A 77 7.59 11.16 2.63
N ASN A 78 7.68 12.44 3.01
CA ASN A 78 8.21 12.85 4.32
C ASN A 78 7.31 12.47 5.51
N THR A 79 6.13 11.94 5.24
CA THR A 79 5.20 11.49 6.27
C THR A 79 5.11 9.97 6.36
N HIS A 80 5.72 9.23 5.42
CA HIS A 80 5.59 7.78 5.38
C HIS A 80 6.07 7.11 6.66
N ILE A 81 7.27 7.44 7.14
CA ILE A 81 7.86 6.77 8.30
C ILE A 81 7.01 6.88 9.57
N GLN A 82 6.37 8.04 9.81
CA GLN A 82 5.49 8.20 10.98
C GLN A 82 4.27 7.28 10.93
N TYR A 83 3.70 7.09 9.73
CA TYR A 83 2.54 6.21 9.54
C TYR A 83 2.93 4.73 9.49
N LEU A 84 4.10 4.41 8.91
CA LEU A 84 4.68 3.07 8.95
C LEU A 84 4.84 2.59 10.40
N ARG A 85 5.45 3.42 11.26
CA ARG A 85 5.62 3.10 12.68
C ARG A 85 4.29 2.74 13.36
N LYS A 86 3.27 3.57 13.14
CA LYS A 86 1.94 3.37 13.75
C LYS A 86 1.23 2.13 13.20
N ALA A 87 1.19 1.99 11.89
CA ALA A 87 0.51 0.87 11.23
C ALA A 87 1.13 -0.48 11.60
N LEU A 88 2.46 -0.58 11.50
CA LEU A 88 3.18 -1.83 11.76
C LEU A 88 3.11 -2.21 13.25
N ALA A 89 3.27 -1.24 14.17
CA ALA A 89 3.12 -1.46 15.61
C ALA A 89 1.69 -1.88 15.99
N ALA A 90 0.67 -1.41 15.25
CA ALA A 90 -0.72 -1.82 15.42
C ALA A 90 -1.06 -3.18 14.77
N GLY A 91 -0.08 -3.90 14.24
CA GLY A 91 -0.28 -5.21 13.62
C GLY A 91 -0.99 -5.16 12.27
N LYS A 92 -0.90 -4.04 11.54
CA LYS A 92 -1.50 -3.91 10.21
C LYS A 92 -0.50 -4.23 9.11
N HIS A 93 -0.94 -4.97 8.09
CA HIS A 93 -0.18 -5.07 6.84
C HIS A 93 -0.11 -3.72 6.15
N VAL A 94 0.97 -3.43 5.46
CA VAL A 94 1.16 -2.12 4.81
C VAL A 94 1.62 -2.28 3.36
N LEU A 95 0.92 -1.58 2.46
CA LEU A 95 1.40 -1.22 1.14
C LEU A 95 1.68 0.29 1.16
N CYS A 96 2.94 0.68 0.99
CA CYS A 96 3.34 2.09 1.04
C CYS A 96 3.80 2.56 -0.34
N GLU A 97 3.39 3.75 -0.73
CA GLU A 97 3.85 4.38 -1.98
C GLU A 97 5.37 4.61 -1.99
N LYS A 98 5.89 4.65 -3.21
CA LYS A 98 7.29 4.98 -3.47
C LYS A 98 7.52 6.49 -3.21
N SER A 99 8.64 6.93 -2.69
CA SER A 99 9.65 6.12 -2.00
C SER A 99 9.17 5.80 -0.60
N ILE A 100 9.29 4.55 -0.21
CA ILE A 100 8.74 4.04 1.06
C ILE A 100 9.27 4.81 2.28
N THR A 101 10.56 5.16 2.27
CA THR A 101 11.23 5.97 3.30
C THR A 101 12.22 6.95 2.64
N LEU A 102 12.75 7.90 3.42
CA LEU A 102 13.70 8.89 2.93
C LEU A 102 15.16 8.43 3.03
N ASN A 103 15.43 7.42 3.83
CA ASN A 103 16.78 6.88 4.07
C ASN A 103 16.73 5.40 4.48
N SER A 104 17.91 4.77 4.52
CA SER A 104 18.07 3.35 4.84
C SER A 104 17.79 3.02 6.31
N GLU A 105 18.03 3.96 7.21
CA GLU A 105 17.81 3.77 8.65
C GLU A 105 16.31 3.67 8.94
N GLU A 106 15.49 4.54 8.36
CA GLU A 106 14.03 4.47 8.45
C GLU A 106 13.48 3.18 7.84
N LEU A 107 14.06 2.73 6.72
CA LEU A 107 13.65 1.49 6.09
C LEU A 107 13.97 0.28 6.98
N ALA A 108 15.18 0.24 7.55
CA ALA A 108 15.58 -0.83 8.46
C ALA A 108 14.68 -0.90 9.70
N GLU A 109 14.30 0.26 10.26
CA GLU A 109 13.35 0.37 11.37
C GLU A 109 11.97 -0.20 10.97
N ALA A 110 11.45 0.21 9.80
CA ALA A 110 10.14 -0.27 9.32
C ALA A 110 10.14 -1.78 9.07
N ILE A 111 11.19 -2.34 8.48
CA ILE A 111 11.35 -3.79 8.27
C ILE A 111 11.34 -4.53 9.62
N LYS A 112 12.14 -4.05 10.58
CA LYS A 112 12.19 -4.63 11.92
C LYS A 112 10.82 -4.64 12.61
N LEU A 113 10.09 -3.53 12.56
CA LEU A 113 8.73 -3.45 13.11
C LEU A 113 7.75 -4.43 12.43
N ALA A 114 7.87 -4.59 11.11
CA ALA A 114 7.03 -5.54 10.39
C ALA A 114 7.32 -7.00 10.80
N GLU A 115 8.60 -7.35 10.98
CA GLU A 115 9.02 -8.69 11.44
C GLU A 115 8.56 -8.96 12.88
N GLU A 116 8.78 -8.01 13.80
CA GLU A 116 8.40 -8.13 15.22
C GLU A 116 6.89 -8.30 15.41
N ASN A 117 6.08 -7.66 14.57
CA ASN A 117 4.61 -7.74 14.64
C ASN A 117 4.01 -8.76 13.66
N HIS A 118 4.85 -9.55 12.97
CA HIS A 118 4.42 -10.61 12.03
C HIS A 118 3.49 -10.11 10.91
N VAL A 119 3.69 -8.89 10.43
CA VAL A 119 2.92 -8.27 9.34
C VAL A 119 3.76 -8.13 8.07
N LYS A 120 3.09 -7.90 6.95
CA LYS A 120 3.75 -7.68 5.66
C LYS A 120 3.91 -6.20 5.40
N LEU A 121 5.09 -5.82 4.96
CA LEU A 121 5.42 -4.49 4.45
C LEU A 121 5.83 -4.61 3.00
N ALA A 122 5.23 -3.82 2.13
CA ALA A 122 5.58 -3.77 0.71
C ALA A 122 5.61 -2.32 0.21
N GLU A 123 6.53 -2.03 -0.70
CA GLU A 123 6.56 -0.78 -1.46
C GLU A 123 5.76 -0.93 -2.76
N ALA A 124 4.97 0.09 -3.12
CA ALA A 124 4.14 0.09 -4.31
C ALA A 124 4.98 0.36 -5.59
N MET A 125 5.90 -0.54 -5.90
CA MET A 125 6.76 -0.50 -7.08
C MET A 125 6.06 -1.13 -8.28
N THR A 126 5.07 -0.43 -8.83
CA THR A 126 4.22 -0.91 -9.93
C THR A 126 5.00 -1.31 -11.18
N ILE A 127 6.17 -0.72 -11.41
CA ILE A 127 7.03 -1.02 -12.56
C ILE A 127 7.38 -2.51 -12.66
N PHE A 128 7.60 -3.20 -11.53
CA PHE A 128 7.93 -4.63 -11.51
C PHE A 128 6.77 -5.53 -11.97
N HIS A 129 5.55 -5.00 -11.98
CA HIS A 129 4.35 -5.72 -12.37
C HIS A 129 3.90 -5.41 -13.80
N MET A 130 4.56 -4.45 -14.49
CA MET A 130 4.25 -4.11 -15.87
C MET A 130 4.67 -5.23 -16.83
N PRO A 131 3.85 -5.57 -17.85
CA PRO A 131 4.18 -6.63 -18.82
C PRO A 131 5.53 -6.43 -19.52
N ILE A 132 5.86 -5.19 -19.86
CA ILE A 132 7.14 -4.86 -20.51
C ILE A 132 8.34 -5.15 -19.61
N TYR A 133 8.23 -4.85 -18.30
CA TYR A 133 9.30 -5.10 -17.34
C TYR A 133 9.52 -6.60 -17.13
N ARG A 134 8.45 -7.37 -17.02
CA ARG A 134 8.52 -8.84 -16.98
C ARG A 134 9.22 -9.41 -18.21
N LYS A 135 8.88 -8.89 -19.38
CA LYS A 135 9.53 -9.33 -20.64
C LYS A 135 11.01 -8.97 -20.70
N LEU A 136 11.39 -7.79 -20.22
CA LEU A 136 12.80 -7.39 -20.12
C LEU A 136 13.58 -8.30 -19.17
N SER A 137 13.02 -8.64 -18.02
CA SER A 137 13.65 -9.55 -17.05
C SER A 137 13.87 -10.95 -17.64
N GLU A 138 12.91 -11.49 -18.42
CA GLU A 138 13.08 -12.76 -19.14
C GLU A 138 14.26 -12.72 -20.14
N ILE A 139 14.42 -11.63 -20.88
CA ILE A 139 15.51 -11.44 -21.84
C ILE A 139 16.86 -11.33 -21.13
N GLU A 140 16.92 -10.64 -20.02
CA GLU A 140 18.13 -10.46 -19.22
C GLU A 140 18.60 -11.79 -18.63
N ILE A 141 17.70 -12.57 -18.04
CA ILE A 141 18.00 -13.92 -17.54
C ILE A 141 18.49 -14.81 -18.67
N GLY A 142 17.85 -14.76 -19.84
CA GLY A 142 18.29 -15.52 -21.01
C GLY A 142 19.72 -15.18 -21.47
N ARG A 143 20.12 -13.91 -21.37
CA ARG A 143 21.49 -13.45 -21.69
C ARG A 143 22.52 -13.89 -20.66
N ALA A 144 22.19 -13.87 -19.38
CA ALA A 144 23.08 -14.37 -18.32
C ALA A 144 23.39 -15.86 -18.51
N SER A 145 22.38 -16.67 -18.82
CA SER A 145 22.51 -18.09 -19.14
C SER A 145 23.39 -18.36 -20.37
N CYS A 146 23.47 -17.45 -21.34
CA CYS A 146 24.35 -17.57 -22.50
C CYS A 146 25.81 -17.20 -22.21
N ARG A 147 26.09 -16.37 -21.19
CA ARG A 147 27.46 -15.99 -20.80
C ARG A 147 28.21 -17.07 -20.04
N GLU A 148 27.51 -17.96 -19.38
CA GLU A 148 28.12 -19.07 -18.62
C GLU A 148 28.51 -20.29 -19.50
N ARG A 149 28.28 -20.24 -20.82
CA ARG A 149 28.58 -21.34 -21.76
C ARG A 149 29.75 -21.05 -22.73
N VAL A 150 30.63 -20.11 -22.39
CA VAL A 150 31.86 -19.87 -23.15
C VAL A 150 33.09 -20.20 -22.31
#